data_cdd9858551ce4e88406b6b9da094a88f
#
_entry.id   cdd9858551ce4e88406b6b9da094a88f
#
_cell.length_a   1.000
_cell.length_b   1.000
_cell.length_c   1.000
_cell.angle_alpha   90.00
_cell.angle_beta   90.00
_cell.angle_gamma   90.00
#
_symmetry.space_group_name_H-M   'P 1'
#
loop_
_entity.id
_entity.type
_entity.pdbx_description
1 polymer ?
#
loop_
_entity_poly.entity_id
_entity_poly.type
_entity_poly.pdbx_seq_one_letter_code
_entity_poly.pdbx_strand_id
1 'polypeptide(L)'
;ILGGTIVLLGVYLLSTRQSPRTNDILPRLSFKTFILTLGTSITWAIGVIVMDTVVNHLDPVPTSAIRVCLMAMIAVGLAASTGKLKVDHLSKFDLFVIWSSGFALGASILTFVAALTWSTPATVVILNSTAPFFLVPISIIWLREKFTLKIAAGIIACFLGILLTLI
;
A
#
# COMPACT_ATOMS: atom_id res chain seq x y z
N ILE A 1 -13.38 17.56 0.08
CA ILE A 1 -13.41 17.20 -1.37
C ILE A 1 -12.18 17.79 -2.08
N LEU A 2 -11.87 19.07 -1.93
CA LEU A 2 -10.73 19.74 -2.56
C LEU A 2 -9.37 19.07 -2.22
N GLY A 3 -9.15 18.69 -0.97
CA GLY A 3 -7.93 17.99 -0.56
C GLY A 3 -7.74 16.67 -1.29
N GLY A 4 -8.79 15.86 -1.42
CA GLY A 4 -8.76 14.59 -2.14
C GLY A 4 -8.43 14.73 -3.62
N THR A 5 -8.95 15.73 -4.31
CA THR A 5 -8.63 15.99 -5.73
C THR A 5 -7.17 16.40 -5.91
N ILE A 6 -6.61 17.18 -4.98
CA ILE A 6 -5.19 17.58 -5.01
C ILE A 6 -4.28 16.38 -4.75
N VAL A 7 -4.65 15.47 -3.82
CA VAL A 7 -3.90 14.20 -3.62
C VAL A 7 -3.90 13.35 -4.88
N LEU A 8 -5.06 13.19 -5.54
CA LEU A 8 -5.15 12.44 -6.79
C LEU A 8 -4.28 13.03 -7.90
N LEU A 9 -4.21 14.36 -7.99
CA LEU A 9 -3.36 15.07 -8.93
C LEU A 9 -1.88 14.86 -8.62
N GLY A 10 -1.50 14.88 -7.34
CA GLY A 10 -0.15 14.55 -6.88
C GLY A 10 0.26 13.12 -7.22
N VAL A 11 -0.61 12.14 -6.96
CA VAL A 11 -0.39 10.73 -7.32
C VAL A 11 -0.29 10.56 -8.84
N TYR A 12 -1.12 11.23 -9.62
CA TYR A 12 -1.04 11.23 -11.07
C TYR A 12 0.31 11.76 -11.57
N LEU A 13 0.79 12.88 -11.05
CA LEU A 13 2.10 13.44 -11.37
C LEU A 13 3.26 12.48 -11.03
N LEU A 14 3.14 11.76 -9.92
CA LEU A 14 4.11 10.74 -9.52
C LEU A 14 4.06 9.51 -10.42
N SER A 15 2.87 9.11 -10.87
CA SER A 15 2.66 7.90 -11.70
C SER A 15 3.03 8.10 -13.17
N THR A 16 3.00 9.33 -13.68
CA THR A 16 3.40 9.65 -15.06
C THR A 16 4.92 9.61 -15.28
N ARG A 17 5.67 9.08 -14.30
CA ARG A 17 7.09 8.85 -14.42
C ARG A 17 7.38 7.76 -15.42
N GLN A 18 7.87 8.12 -16.60
CA GLN A 18 8.51 7.16 -17.49
C GLN A 18 9.88 6.81 -16.90
N SER A 19 10.02 5.61 -16.37
CA SER A 19 11.33 5.05 -16.05
C SER A 19 12.10 4.86 -17.37
N PRO A 20 13.30 5.46 -17.54
CA PRO A 20 14.06 5.35 -18.79
C PRO A 20 14.59 3.93 -19.08
N ARG A 21 14.34 2.98 -18.17
CA ARG A 21 14.94 1.64 -18.20
C ARG A 21 14.06 0.51 -18.75
N THR A 22 12.83 0.81 -19.09
CA THR A 22 11.95 -0.19 -19.71
C THR A 22 11.30 0.41 -20.95
N ASN A 23 11.98 0.27 -22.09
CA ASN A 23 11.41 0.53 -23.42
C ASN A 23 10.31 -0.47 -23.79
N ASP A 24 10.02 -1.42 -22.92
CA ASP A 24 9.02 -2.44 -23.16
C ASP A 24 8.08 -2.56 -21.97
N ILE A 25 6.80 -2.50 -22.27
CA ILE A 25 5.70 -2.90 -21.40
C ILE A 25 5.28 -1.83 -20.37
N LEU A 26 4.86 -0.65 -20.84
CA LEU A 26 3.68 -0.07 -20.22
C LEU A 26 2.48 -0.87 -20.80
N PRO A 27 1.83 -1.74 -20.03
CA PRO A 27 0.60 -2.33 -20.50
C PRO A 27 -0.32 -1.14 -20.76
N ARG A 28 -0.78 -0.97 -22.03
CA ARG A 28 -1.89 -0.07 -22.32
C ARG A 28 -2.93 -0.35 -21.25
N LEU A 29 -3.34 0.68 -20.50
CA LEU A 29 -4.37 0.55 -19.48
C LEU A 29 -5.57 -0.13 -20.14
N SER A 30 -5.61 -1.45 -20.02
CA SER A 30 -6.71 -2.23 -20.54
C SER A 30 -7.90 -1.89 -19.67
N PHE A 31 -9.06 -1.72 -20.25
CA PHE A 31 -10.32 -1.54 -19.53
C PHE A 31 -10.48 -2.59 -18.42
N LYS A 32 -10.00 -3.81 -18.68
CA LYS A 32 -9.93 -4.90 -17.69
C LYS A 32 -9.07 -4.53 -16.48
N THR A 33 -7.89 -3.95 -16.70
CA THR A 33 -6.99 -3.51 -15.60
C THR A 33 -7.64 -2.40 -14.79
N PHE A 34 -8.31 -1.45 -15.45
CA PHE A 34 -9.05 -0.38 -14.77
C PHE A 34 -10.16 -0.94 -13.86
N ILE A 35 -10.99 -1.86 -14.36
CA ILE A 35 -12.06 -2.49 -13.56
C ILE A 35 -11.49 -3.27 -12.37
N LEU A 36 -10.40 -4.02 -12.58
CA LEU A 36 -9.76 -4.77 -11.49
C LEU A 36 -9.20 -3.84 -10.41
N THR A 37 -8.58 -2.73 -10.81
CA THR A 37 -8.06 -1.73 -9.87
C THR A 37 -9.20 -1.05 -9.10
N LEU A 38 -10.29 -0.71 -9.77
CA LEU A 38 -11.46 -0.14 -9.13
C LEU A 38 -12.08 -1.13 -8.13
N GLY A 39 -12.22 -2.39 -8.52
CA GLY A 39 -12.72 -3.45 -7.65
C GLY A 39 -11.87 -3.65 -6.40
N THR A 40 -10.54 -3.66 -6.54
CA THR A 40 -9.62 -3.73 -5.39
C THR A 40 -9.76 -2.52 -4.47
N SER A 41 -9.92 -1.32 -5.02
CA SER A 41 -10.07 -0.10 -4.21
C SER A 41 -11.39 -0.11 -3.41
N ILE A 42 -12.49 -0.55 -4.02
CA ILE A 42 -13.78 -0.70 -3.34
C ILE A 42 -13.68 -1.76 -2.24
N THR A 43 -13.10 -2.92 -2.53
CA THR A 43 -12.91 -3.99 -1.55
C THR A 43 -12.05 -3.52 -0.38
N TRP A 44 -11.00 -2.75 -0.64
CA TRP A 44 -10.16 -2.14 0.39
C TRP A 44 -10.98 -1.19 1.28
N ALA A 45 -11.76 -0.28 0.68
CA ALA A 45 -12.58 0.67 1.42
C ALA A 45 -13.60 -0.03 2.33
N ILE A 46 -14.30 -1.04 1.82
CA ILE A 46 -15.21 -1.87 2.61
C ILE A 46 -14.46 -2.56 3.76
N GLY A 47 -13.28 -3.11 3.46
CA GLY A 47 -12.43 -3.76 4.46
C GLY A 47 -12.02 -2.85 5.62
N VAL A 48 -11.74 -1.57 5.35
CA VAL A 48 -11.40 -0.57 6.37
C VAL A 48 -12.63 -0.27 7.26
N ILE A 49 -13.81 -0.08 6.66
CA ILE A 49 -15.06 0.20 7.40
C ILE A 49 -15.44 -0.99 8.30
N VAL A 50 -15.36 -2.21 7.76
CA VAL A 50 -15.62 -3.42 8.56
C VAL A 50 -14.61 -3.55 9.69
N MET A 51 -13.35 -3.26 9.43
CA MET A 51 -12.29 -3.34 10.43
C MET A 51 -12.50 -2.33 11.56
N ASP A 52 -12.90 -1.10 11.24
CA ASP A 52 -13.27 -0.08 12.23
C ASP A 52 -14.38 -0.58 13.14
N THR A 53 -15.43 -1.19 12.59
CA THR A 53 -16.51 -1.76 13.38
C THR A 53 -16.02 -2.89 14.31
N VAL A 54 -15.12 -3.72 13.83
CA VAL A 54 -14.56 -4.85 14.59
C VAL A 54 -13.69 -4.39 15.76
N VAL A 55 -12.79 -3.40 15.54
CA VAL A 55 -11.88 -2.92 16.59
C VAL A 55 -12.57 -2.11 17.67
N ASN A 56 -13.80 -1.64 17.43
CA ASN A 56 -14.64 -1.02 18.48
C ASN A 56 -15.19 -2.04 19.49
N HIS A 57 -15.14 -3.34 19.16
CA HIS A 57 -15.66 -4.42 19.99
C HIS A 57 -14.61 -5.45 20.40
N LEU A 58 -13.48 -5.52 19.70
CA LEU A 58 -12.41 -6.50 19.90
C LEU A 58 -11.05 -5.81 19.95
N ASP A 59 -10.14 -6.37 20.75
CA ASP A 59 -8.78 -5.86 20.81
C ASP A 59 -8.06 -5.92 19.46
N PRO A 60 -7.26 -4.89 19.09
CA PRO A 60 -6.58 -4.81 17.82
C PRO A 60 -5.55 -5.92 17.59
N VAL A 61 -4.90 -6.42 18.66
CA VAL A 61 -3.85 -7.44 18.56
C VAL A 61 -4.39 -8.79 18.08
N PRO A 62 -5.37 -9.43 18.76
CA PRO A 62 -5.94 -10.70 18.30
C PRO A 62 -6.66 -10.56 16.95
N THR A 63 -7.33 -9.44 16.72
CA THR A 63 -7.99 -9.16 15.45
C THR A 63 -7.01 -9.12 14.29
N SER A 64 -5.87 -8.44 14.45
CA SER A 64 -4.81 -8.40 13.45
C SER A 64 -4.17 -9.78 13.24
N ALA A 65 -3.94 -10.53 14.32
CA ALA A 65 -3.36 -11.87 14.24
C ALA A 65 -4.27 -12.83 13.43
N ILE A 66 -5.56 -12.87 13.74
CA ILE A 66 -6.53 -13.69 12.99
C ILE A 66 -6.56 -13.31 11.52
N ARG A 67 -6.60 -12.01 11.20
CA ARG A 67 -6.60 -11.51 9.82
C ARG A 67 -5.35 -11.96 9.06
N VAL A 68 -4.16 -11.80 9.65
CA VAL A 68 -2.89 -12.19 9.02
C VAL A 68 -2.83 -13.71 8.81
N CYS A 69 -3.25 -14.50 9.81
CA CYS A 69 -3.30 -15.96 9.68
C CYS A 69 -4.25 -16.42 8.57
N LEU A 70 -5.45 -15.83 8.49
CA LEU A 70 -6.42 -16.14 7.42
C LEU A 70 -5.87 -15.78 6.05
N MET A 71 -5.27 -14.59 5.88
CA MET A 71 -4.64 -14.19 4.63
C MET A 71 -3.50 -15.12 4.23
N ALA A 72 -2.65 -15.52 5.18
CA ALA A 72 -1.56 -16.46 4.94
C ALA A 72 -2.09 -17.83 4.50
N MET A 73 -3.13 -18.36 5.16
CA MET A 73 -3.74 -19.64 4.78
C MET A 73 -4.32 -19.60 3.36
N ILE A 74 -5.05 -18.53 3.03
CA ILE A 74 -5.61 -18.35 1.68
C ILE A 74 -4.49 -18.23 0.64
N ALA A 75 -3.45 -17.44 0.91
CA ALA A 75 -2.32 -17.27 -0.01
C ALA A 75 -1.58 -18.57 -0.25
N VAL A 76 -1.29 -19.35 0.80
CA VAL A 76 -0.64 -20.66 0.69
C VAL A 76 -1.54 -21.65 -0.03
N GLY A 77 -2.84 -21.69 0.27
CA GLY A 77 -3.81 -22.56 -0.41
C GLY A 77 -3.89 -22.26 -1.91
N LEU A 78 -3.93 -21.00 -2.30
CA LEU A 78 -3.93 -20.58 -3.70
C LEU A 78 -2.60 -20.91 -4.39
N ALA A 79 -1.47 -20.70 -3.72
CA ALA A 79 -0.16 -21.03 -4.27
C ALA A 79 0.00 -22.55 -4.46
N ALA A 80 -0.48 -23.36 -3.52
CA ALA A 80 -0.49 -24.81 -3.63
C ALA A 80 -1.39 -25.30 -4.77
N SER A 81 -2.60 -24.74 -4.90
CA SER A 81 -3.55 -25.13 -5.95
C SER A 81 -3.07 -24.78 -7.36
N THR A 82 -2.25 -23.75 -7.50
CA THR A 82 -1.68 -23.33 -8.79
C THR A 82 -0.35 -24.00 -9.12
N GLY A 83 0.18 -24.89 -8.26
CA GLY A 83 1.47 -25.56 -8.44
C GLY A 83 2.69 -24.62 -8.47
N LYS A 84 2.52 -23.37 -8.01
CA LYS A 84 3.57 -22.34 -8.03
C LYS A 84 4.43 -22.29 -6.77
N LEU A 85 4.13 -23.14 -5.79
CA LEU A 85 4.97 -23.31 -4.60
C LEU A 85 6.26 -24.06 -4.99
N LYS A 86 7.25 -23.32 -5.49
CA LYS A 86 8.62 -23.83 -5.68
C LYS A 86 9.48 -23.30 -4.54
N VAL A 87 9.76 -24.14 -3.56
CA VAL A 87 10.57 -23.81 -2.38
C VAL A 87 12.02 -24.34 -2.54
N ASP A 88 12.30 -25.06 -3.64
CA ASP A 88 13.46 -25.93 -3.78
C ASP A 88 14.84 -25.25 -3.84
N HIS A 89 14.91 -23.91 -3.97
CA HIS A 89 16.20 -23.20 -4.09
C HIS A 89 16.23 -21.83 -3.40
N LEU A 90 15.66 -21.72 -2.20
CA LEU A 90 15.75 -20.46 -1.43
C LEU A 90 17.13 -20.33 -0.80
N SER A 91 17.86 -19.27 -1.20
CA SER A 91 19.10 -18.86 -0.55
C SER A 91 18.81 -18.37 0.89
N LYS A 92 19.82 -18.44 1.77
CA LYS A 92 19.72 -17.85 3.11
C LYS A 92 19.37 -16.36 3.08
N PHE A 93 19.82 -15.66 2.04
CA PHE A 93 19.47 -14.25 1.82
C PHE A 93 17.98 -14.08 1.46
N ASP A 94 17.43 -14.94 0.61
CA ASP A 94 16.01 -14.92 0.25
C ASP A 94 15.13 -15.17 1.48
N LEU A 95 15.51 -16.13 2.33
CA LEU A 95 14.83 -16.37 3.59
C LEU A 95 14.87 -15.13 4.52
N PHE A 96 16.02 -14.49 4.65
CA PHE A 96 16.14 -13.27 5.44
C PHE A 96 15.22 -12.15 4.91
N VAL A 97 15.18 -11.96 3.60
CA VAL A 97 14.31 -10.97 2.95
C VAL A 97 12.83 -11.30 3.17
N ILE A 98 12.44 -12.56 3.03
CA ILE A 98 11.06 -13.01 3.27
C ILE A 98 10.67 -12.77 4.73
N TRP A 99 11.49 -13.16 5.70
CA TRP A 99 11.21 -12.97 7.11
C TRP A 99 11.14 -11.49 7.51
N SER A 100 12.09 -10.68 7.04
CA SER A 100 12.11 -9.24 7.34
C SER A 100 10.93 -8.51 6.73
N SER A 101 10.55 -8.83 5.49
CA SER A 101 9.37 -8.25 4.84
C SER A 101 8.06 -8.69 5.50
N GLY A 102 7.96 -9.96 5.91
CA GLY A 102 6.82 -10.48 6.66
C GLY A 102 6.65 -9.80 8.01
N PHE A 103 7.75 -9.62 8.74
CA PHE A 103 7.75 -8.88 10.01
C PHE A 103 7.33 -7.41 9.82
N ALA A 104 7.90 -6.72 8.83
CA ALA A 104 7.55 -5.33 8.53
C ALA A 104 6.07 -5.18 8.14
N LEU A 105 5.55 -6.12 7.33
CA LEU A 105 4.15 -6.15 6.93
C LEU A 105 3.24 -6.39 8.14
N GLY A 106 3.58 -7.34 9.00
CA GLY A 106 2.83 -7.63 10.23
C GLY A 106 2.79 -6.43 11.17
N ALA A 107 3.92 -5.78 11.39
CA ALA A 107 4.02 -4.55 12.19
C ALA A 107 3.17 -3.41 11.59
N SER A 108 3.19 -3.25 10.27
CA SER A 108 2.37 -2.25 9.56
C SER A 108 0.87 -2.51 9.73
N ILE A 109 0.43 -3.75 9.59
CA ILE A 109 -0.97 -4.13 9.78
C ILE A 109 -1.41 -3.87 11.23
N LEU A 110 -0.60 -4.28 12.21
CA LEU A 110 -0.90 -4.08 13.62
C LEU A 110 -1.00 -2.58 13.94
N THR A 111 -0.07 -1.76 13.46
CA THR A 111 -0.07 -0.31 13.67
C THR A 111 -1.29 0.33 13.01
N PHE A 112 -1.65 -0.09 11.79
CA PHE A 112 -2.84 0.41 11.09
C PHE A 112 -4.12 0.09 11.86
N VAL A 113 -4.27 -1.15 12.33
CA VAL A 113 -5.45 -1.58 13.10
C VAL A 113 -5.50 -0.88 14.46
N ALA A 114 -4.37 -0.74 15.14
CA ALA A 114 -4.30 0.01 16.39
C ALA A 114 -4.66 1.50 16.21
N ALA A 115 -4.27 2.12 15.09
CA ALA A 115 -4.64 3.50 14.79
C ALA A 115 -6.15 3.71 14.65
N LEU A 116 -6.88 2.70 14.17
CA LEU A 116 -8.35 2.75 14.08
C LEU A 116 -9.04 2.81 15.44
N THR A 117 -8.38 2.32 16.53
CA THR A 117 -8.97 2.42 17.89
C THR A 117 -8.89 3.84 18.47
N TRP A 118 -7.99 4.68 17.93
CA TRP A 118 -7.76 6.03 18.46
C TRP A 118 -8.19 7.14 17.51
N SER A 119 -8.58 6.80 16.29
CA SER A 119 -8.89 7.80 15.26
C SER A 119 -9.94 7.27 14.29
N THR A 120 -10.58 8.20 13.55
CA THR A 120 -11.56 7.82 12.55
C THR A 120 -10.92 7.11 11.35
N PRO A 121 -11.63 6.18 10.68
CA PRO A 121 -11.12 5.50 9.48
C PRO A 121 -10.62 6.45 8.41
N ALA A 122 -11.31 7.59 8.22
CA ALA A 122 -10.91 8.61 7.25
C ALA A 122 -9.52 9.18 7.58
N THR A 123 -9.27 9.54 8.83
CA THR A 123 -7.98 10.08 9.29
C THR A 123 -6.86 9.06 9.10
N VAL A 124 -7.11 7.79 9.48
CA VAL A 124 -6.11 6.72 9.35
C VAL A 124 -5.75 6.47 7.90
N VAL A 125 -6.74 6.44 7.00
CA VAL A 125 -6.51 6.26 5.56
C VAL A 125 -5.77 7.45 4.95
N ILE A 126 -6.11 8.69 5.34
CA ILE A 126 -5.41 9.89 4.90
C ILE A 126 -3.95 9.85 5.33
N LEU A 127 -3.67 9.54 6.60
CA LEU A 127 -2.29 9.38 7.09
C LEU A 127 -1.54 8.27 6.36
N ASN A 128 -2.18 7.14 6.10
CA ASN A 128 -1.59 6.06 5.31
C ASN A 128 -1.25 6.50 3.87
N SER A 129 -1.99 7.45 3.32
CA SER A 129 -1.73 8.03 1.99
C SER A 129 -0.46 8.91 1.96
N THR A 130 0.19 9.18 3.10
CA THR A 130 1.50 9.84 3.16
C THR A 130 2.66 8.90 2.78
N ALA A 131 2.43 7.61 2.64
CA ALA A 131 3.47 6.61 2.33
C ALA A 131 4.36 6.99 1.12
N PRO A 132 3.85 7.55 0.00
CA PRO A 132 4.70 7.99 -1.11
C PRO A 132 5.72 9.07 -0.71
N PHE A 133 5.39 9.90 0.30
CA PHE A 133 6.30 10.93 0.79
C PHE A 133 7.59 10.33 1.38
N PHE A 134 7.47 9.19 2.07
CA PHE A 134 8.61 8.48 2.64
C PHE A 134 9.30 7.57 1.62
N LEU A 135 8.53 6.96 0.71
CA LEU A 135 9.08 6.06 -0.30
C LEU A 135 9.97 6.77 -1.32
N VAL A 136 9.65 8.03 -1.69
CA VAL A 136 10.42 8.75 -2.70
C VAL A 136 11.84 9.06 -2.25
N PRO A 137 12.13 9.62 -1.06
CA PRO A 137 13.50 9.77 -0.57
C PRO A 137 14.27 8.45 -0.50
N ILE A 138 13.62 7.38 -0.04
CA ILE A 138 14.22 6.05 0.02
C ILE A 138 14.58 5.56 -1.37
N SER A 139 13.71 5.73 -2.38
CA SER A 139 13.99 5.32 -3.75
C SER A 139 15.14 6.12 -4.36
N ILE A 140 15.26 7.41 -4.06
CA ILE A 140 16.36 8.25 -4.53
C ILE A 140 17.70 7.80 -3.94
N ILE A 141 17.73 7.55 -2.61
CA ILE A 141 18.97 7.19 -1.91
C ILE A 141 19.37 5.75 -2.24
N TRP A 142 18.45 4.81 -2.21
CA TRP A 142 18.76 3.38 -2.34
C TRP A 142 18.80 2.90 -3.78
N LEU A 143 17.85 3.34 -4.61
CA LEU A 143 17.81 2.98 -6.03
C LEU A 143 18.60 3.95 -6.92
N ARG A 144 19.20 5.01 -6.34
CA ARG A 144 19.96 6.06 -7.05
C ARG A 144 19.15 6.68 -8.21
N GLU A 145 17.87 6.83 -8.01
CA GLU A 145 17.00 7.42 -9.01
C GLU A 145 17.18 8.93 -9.09
N LYS A 146 17.12 9.48 -10.31
CA LYS A 146 17.28 10.94 -10.50
C LYS A 146 16.08 11.68 -9.93
N PHE A 147 16.34 12.63 -9.01
CA PHE A 147 15.33 13.56 -8.52
C PHE A 147 14.91 14.51 -9.64
N THR A 148 13.64 14.53 -9.96
CA THR A 148 13.09 15.44 -10.99
C THR A 148 12.12 16.42 -10.37
N LEU A 149 12.00 17.61 -10.99
CA LEU A 149 11.07 18.63 -10.53
C LEU A 149 9.61 18.13 -10.46
N LYS A 150 9.26 17.18 -11.35
CA LYS A 150 7.93 16.55 -11.35
C LYS A 150 7.68 15.72 -10.09
N ILE A 151 8.70 15.02 -9.59
CA ILE A 151 8.63 14.26 -8.33
C ILE A 151 8.40 15.22 -7.16
N ALA A 152 9.18 16.32 -7.11
CA ALA A 152 9.01 17.33 -6.09
C ALA A 152 7.60 17.93 -6.10
N ALA A 153 7.11 18.31 -7.26
CA ALA A 153 5.75 18.86 -7.42
C ALA A 153 4.67 17.86 -7.00
N GLY A 154 4.82 16.57 -7.37
CA GLY A 154 3.89 15.52 -6.95
C GLY A 154 3.86 15.31 -5.45
N ILE A 155 5.02 15.31 -4.78
CA ILE A 155 5.13 15.19 -3.32
C ILE A 155 4.46 16.40 -2.64
N ILE A 156 4.76 17.61 -3.10
CA ILE A 156 4.17 18.84 -2.54
C ILE A 156 2.66 18.83 -2.72
N ALA A 157 2.16 18.45 -3.89
CA ALA A 157 0.73 18.36 -4.16
C ALA A 157 0.05 17.33 -3.22
N CYS A 158 0.64 16.14 -3.04
CA CYS A 158 0.11 15.14 -2.09
C CYS A 158 0.08 15.71 -0.66
N PHE A 159 1.15 16.37 -0.22
CA PHE A 159 1.24 16.94 1.13
C PHE A 159 0.19 18.04 1.36
N LEU A 160 0.06 18.98 0.42
CA LEU A 160 -0.94 20.04 0.49
C LEU A 160 -2.37 19.48 0.45
N GLY A 161 -2.61 18.46 -0.37
CA GLY A 161 -3.90 17.79 -0.43
C GLY A 161 -4.28 17.10 0.88
N ILE A 162 -3.32 16.46 1.56
CA ILE A 162 -3.52 15.83 2.87
C ILE A 162 -3.81 16.90 3.93
N LEU A 163 -3.03 17.99 3.98
CA LEU A 163 -3.27 19.10 4.91
C LEU A 163 -4.68 19.67 4.74
N LEU A 164 -5.11 19.92 3.50
CA LEU A 164 -6.45 20.45 3.20
C LEU A 164 -7.58 19.46 3.54
N THR A 165 -7.28 18.19 3.72
CA THR A 165 -8.29 17.18 4.08
C THR A 165 -8.42 17.05 5.60
N LEU A 166 -7.38 17.46 6.34
CA LEU A 166 -7.35 17.42 7.81
C LEU A 166 -7.95 18.70 8.47
N ILE A 167 -8.06 19.79 7.70
CA ILE A 167 -8.70 21.05 8.11
C ILE A 167 -10.17 21.05 7.69
#